data_405439c63605c6912b01a0122b49c1af
#
_entry.id   405439c63605c6912b01a0122b49c1af
#
_cell.length_a   1.000
_cell.length_b   1.000
_cell.length_c   1.000
_cell.angle_alpha   90.00
_cell.angle_beta   90.00
_cell.angle_gamma   90.00
#
_symmetry.space_group_name_H-M   'P 1'
#
loop_
_entity.id
_entity.type
_entity.pdbx_description
1 polymer ?
#
loop_
_entity_poly.entity_id
_entity_poly.type
_entity_poly.pdbx_seq_one_letter_code
_entity_poly.pdbx_strand_id
1 'polypeptide(L)'
;MCKGLEPLEPRVDLELEYDGSFKGIPSVNGRLHLVANESGVHIRHSDIDIDASKLTPQQYAKRVEWVRIRSRGYKPADQPEEKFIANFKWEDICGFSYDKSVDAGSNVTTTQRITATRVAVLGLFALAAPKTKKHYEYYDNGGEVIATLHTTSGDLRLRWGCTSADIARSVAKECRTFGKYVAKHAKAIPSQDQISHSVRL
;
A
#
# COMPACT_ATOMS: atom_id res chain seq x y z
N MET A 1 27.57 16.66 -7.70
CA MET A 1 27.48 17.20 -6.33
C MET A 1 26.28 18.13 -6.24
N CYS A 2 25.27 17.81 -5.41
CA CYS A 2 24.05 18.65 -5.26
C CYS A 2 24.33 19.86 -4.31
N LYS A 3 25.36 20.66 -4.59
CA LYS A 3 25.66 21.85 -3.81
C LYS A 3 24.53 22.87 -4.01
N GLY A 4 23.89 23.29 -2.92
CA GLY A 4 22.85 24.33 -2.90
C GLY A 4 21.40 23.83 -2.93
N LEU A 5 21.15 22.50 -2.88
CA LEU A 5 19.81 21.98 -2.70
C LEU A 5 19.50 21.76 -1.22
N GLU A 6 18.30 22.16 -0.80
CA GLU A 6 17.81 21.93 0.56
C GLU A 6 17.57 20.43 0.79
N PRO A 7 18.00 19.87 1.94
CA PRO A 7 17.63 18.52 2.31
C PRO A 7 16.11 18.40 2.42
N LEU A 8 15.57 17.28 1.95
CA LEU A 8 14.16 16.95 2.15
C LEU A 8 13.95 16.57 3.63
N GLU A 9 12.92 17.11 4.26
CA GLU A 9 12.55 16.69 5.60
C GLU A 9 12.26 15.18 5.63
N PRO A 10 12.71 14.44 6.68
CA PRO A 10 12.38 13.05 6.86
C PRO A 10 10.85 12.86 6.86
N ARG A 11 10.36 12.07 5.92
CA ARG A 11 8.93 11.83 5.79
C ARG A 11 8.65 10.43 5.27
N VAL A 12 7.45 9.97 5.50
CA VAL A 12 6.92 8.73 4.93
C VAL A 12 5.66 9.06 4.14
N ASP A 13 5.66 8.67 2.88
CA ASP A 13 4.59 8.92 1.94
C ASP A 13 3.76 7.64 1.75
N LEU A 14 2.44 7.78 1.64
CA LEU A 14 1.50 6.71 1.32
C LEU A 14 0.45 7.26 0.37
N GLU A 15 0.20 6.54 -0.72
CA GLU A 15 -0.81 6.91 -1.70
C GLU A 15 -1.84 5.78 -1.83
N LEU A 16 -3.12 6.12 -1.63
CA LEU A 16 -4.25 5.18 -1.72
C LEU A 16 -5.49 5.91 -2.25
N GLU A 17 -6.45 5.15 -2.76
CA GLU A 17 -7.76 5.68 -3.15
C GLU A 17 -8.57 6.03 -1.92
N TYR A 18 -9.30 7.14 -2.00
CA TYR A 18 -10.19 7.57 -0.93
C TYR A 18 -11.52 6.81 -1.00
N ASP A 19 -11.89 6.17 0.09
CA ASP A 19 -13.04 5.26 0.18
C ASP A 19 -14.17 5.86 1.02
N GLY A 20 -14.47 7.13 0.85
CA GLY A 20 -15.60 7.70 1.55
C GLY A 20 -15.57 9.22 1.69
N SER A 21 -16.42 9.76 2.59
CA SER A 21 -16.44 11.16 2.96
C SER A 21 -15.86 11.34 4.36
N PHE A 22 -14.95 12.28 4.52
CA PHE A 22 -14.37 12.66 5.81
C PHE A 22 -14.49 14.18 5.98
N LYS A 23 -14.85 14.62 7.18
CA LYS A 23 -15.00 16.06 7.46
C LYS A 23 -13.68 16.81 7.18
N GLY A 24 -13.75 17.76 6.27
CA GLY A 24 -12.57 18.56 5.85
C GLY A 24 -11.81 18.00 4.64
N ILE A 25 -12.17 16.81 4.15
CA ILE A 25 -11.68 16.27 2.89
C ILE A 25 -12.86 16.23 1.90
N PRO A 26 -12.74 16.88 0.74
CA PRO A 26 -13.80 16.83 -0.26
C PRO A 26 -14.12 15.37 -0.63
N SER A 27 -15.39 15.04 -0.78
CA SER A 27 -15.83 13.75 -1.32
C SER A 27 -15.48 13.71 -2.82
N VAL A 28 -14.26 13.32 -3.14
CA VAL A 28 -13.77 13.21 -4.52
C VAL A 28 -13.44 11.75 -4.76
N ASN A 29 -13.94 11.20 -5.85
CA ASN A 29 -13.44 9.94 -6.37
C ASN A 29 -11.99 10.18 -6.84
N GLY A 30 -11.02 9.73 -6.10
CA GLY A 30 -9.62 9.95 -6.45
C GLY A 30 -8.67 9.42 -5.40
N ARG A 31 -7.40 9.51 -5.71
CA ARG A 31 -6.33 9.08 -4.82
C ARG A 31 -5.90 10.22 -3.92
N LEU A 32 -5.64 9.87 -2.67
CA LEU A 32 -5.04 10.75 -1.69
C LEU A 32 -3.60 10.36 -1.44
N HIS A 33 -2.77 11.36 -1.32
CA HIS A 33 -1.38 11.23 -0.92
C HIS A 33 -1.23 11.70 0.53
N LEU A 34 -0.92 10.78 1.42
CA LEU A 34 -0.66 11.04 2.82
C LEU A 34 0.85 11.22 3.01
N VAL A 35 1.25 12.29 3.65
CA VAL A 35 2.64 12.61 3.97
C VAL A 35 2.77 12.70 5.49
N ALA A 36 3.44 11.74 6.11
CA ALA A 36 3.75 11.77 7.54
C ALA A 36 5.16 12.32 7.76
N ASN A 37 5.28 13.39 8.53
CA ASN A 37 6.54 14.01 8.92
C ASN A 37 6.55 14.36 10.42
N GLU A 38 7.52 15.13 10.91
CA GLU A 38 7.62 15.48 12.33
C GLU A 38 6.42 16.31 12.85
N SER A 39 5.73 17.05 12.00
CA SER A 39 4.60 17.92 12.38
C SER A 39 3.25 17.20 12.41
N GLY A 40 3.10 16.05 11.75
CA GLY A 40 1.85 15.32 11.68
C GLY A 40 1.66 14.53 10.38
N VAL A 41 0.39 14.31 10.03
CA VAL A 41 -0.01 13.71 8.74
C VAL A 41 -0.72 14.77 7.90
N HIS A 42 -0.19 15.02 6.73
CA HIS A 42 -0.68 15.99 5.76
C HIS A 42 -1.29 15.24 4.57
N ILE A 43 -2.43 15.70 4.06
CA ILE A 43 -3.15 15.05 2.99
C ILE A 43 -3.29 15.98 1.80
N ARG A 44 -2.95 15.50 0.63
CA ARG A 44 -3.18 16.18 -0.65
C ARG A 44 -3.80 15.23 -1.67
N HIS A 45 -4.36 15.78 -2.73
CA HIS A 45 -4.70 14.98 -3.90
C HIS A 45 -3.43 14.39 -4.52
N SER A 46 -3.53 13.17 -5.03
CA SER A 46 -2.41 12.57 -5.74
C SER A 46 -2.21 13.27 -7.09
N ASP A 47 -0.95 13.58 -7.42
CA ASP A 47 -0.58 14.14 -8.71
C ASP A 47 -0.49 13.07 -9.81
N ILE A 48 -0.70 11.79 -9.47
CA ILE A 48 -0.60 10.67 -10.43
C ILE A 48 -1.76 10.70 -11.42
N ASP A 49 -2.90 11.29 -11.04
CA ASP A 49 -4.05 11.48 -11.94
C ASP A 49 -3.83 12.54 -13.03
N ILE A 50 -2.72 13.25 -13.01
CA ILE A 50 -2.29 14.03 -14.16
C ILE A 50 -1.83 13.03 -15.22
N ASP A 51 -2.74 12.75 -16.13
CA ASP A 51 -2.50 11.91 -17.29
C ASP A 51 -1.18 12.31 -17.96
N ALA A 52 -0.18 11.43 -17.87
CA ALA A 52 1.14 11.71 -18.38
C ALA A 52 1.12 12.02 -19.89
N SER A 53 0.07 11.57 -20.61
CA SER A 53 -0.16 11.87 -22.02
C SER A 53 -0.53 13.34 -22.27
N LYS A 54 -1.01 14.05 -21.25
CA LYS A 54 -1.37 15.48 -21.32
C LYS A 54 -0.21 16.41 -20.99
N LEU A 55 0.90 15.86 -20.51
CA LEU A 55 2.11 16.64 -20.23
C LEU A 55 2.87 16.94 -21.51
N THR A 56 3.33 18.17 -21.66
CA THR A 56 4.31 18.48 -22.70
C THR A 56 5.63 17.72 -22.42
N PRO A 57 6.45 17.43 -23.45
CA PRO A 57 7.75 16.78 -23.25
C PRO A 57 8.64 17.50 -22.22
N GLN A 58 8.58 18.82 -22.16
CA GLN A 58 9.33 19.64 -21.20
C GLN A 58 8.81 19.45 -19.76
N GLN A 59 7.49 19.43 -19.56
CA GLN A 59 6.88 19.18 -18.26
C GLN A 59 7.20 17.76 -17.78
N TYR A 60 7.15 16.77 -18.66
CA TYR A 60 7.49 15.41 -18.33
C TYR A 60 8.98 15.27 -17.92
N ALA A 61 9.89 15.86 -18.69
CA ALA A 61 11.32 15.84 -18.36
C ALA A 61 11.60 16.50 -17.00
N LYS A 62 10.96 17.63 -16.72
CA LYS A 62 11.04 18.33 -15.44
C LYS A 62 10.54 17.49 -14.27
N ARG A 63 9.42 16.80 -14.46
CA ARG A 63 8.86 15.87 -13.45
C ARG A 63 9.80 14.71 -13.15
N VAL A 64 10.41 14.11 -14.18
CA VAL A 64 11.40 13.05 -14.02
C VAL A 64 12.60 13.55 -13.21
N GLU A 65 13.08 14.76 -13.50
CA GLU A 65 14.20 15.37 -12.76
C GLU A 65 13.83 15.62 -11.29
N TRP A 66 12.63 16.10 -10.98
CA TRP A 66 12.17 16.26 -9.62
C TRP A 66 12.14 14.94 -8.84
N VAL A 67 11.61 13.87 -9.44
CA VAL A 67 11.63 12.53 -8.85
C VAL A 67 13.06 12.09 -8.56
N ARG A 68 13.99 12.33 -9.49
CA ARG A 68 15.40 11.99 -9.32
C ARG A 68 16.08 12.77 -8.20
N ILE A 69 15.77 14.05 -8.04
CA ILE A 69 16.31 14.90 -6.96
C ILE A 69 15.74 14.44 -5.61
N ARG A 70 14.42 14.18 -5.54
CA ARG A 70 13.74 13.72 -4.31
C ARG A 70 14.23 12.33 -3.88
N SER A 71 14.45 11.42 -4.81
CA SER A 71 14.99 10.08 -4.50
C SER A 71 16.40 10.13 -3.87
N ARG A 72 17.10 11.24 -4.02
CA ARG A 72 18.40 11.50 -3.37
C ARG A 72 18.27 12.24 -2.04
N GLY A 73 17.04 12.50 -1.58
CA GLY A 73 16.77 13.19 -0.31
C GLY A 73 16.87 14.72 -0.38
N TYR A 74 16.70 15.31 -1.57
CA TYR A 74 16.76 16.76 -1.74
C TYR A 74 15.46 17.34 -2.28
N LYS A 75 15.18 18.61 -1.94
CA LYS A 75 14.04 19.35 -2.46
C LYS A 75 14.42 19.99 -3.82
N PRO A 76 13.65 19.77 -4.90
CA PRO A 76 13.87 20.48 -6.16
C PRO A 76 13.57 21.98 -5.99
N ALA A 77 14.51 22.86 -6.43
CA ALA A 77 14.42 24.29 -6.23
C ALA A 77 13.21 24.95 -6.93
N ASP A 78 12.76 24.36 -8.03
CA ASP A 78 11.67 24.89 -8.87
C ASP A 78 10.37 24.06 -8.77
N GLN A 79 10.28 23.14 -7.79
CA GLN A 79 9.05 22.39 -7.57
C GLN A 79 8.04 23.31 -6.85
N PRO A 80 6.78 23.37 -7.33
CA PRO A 80 5.73 24.09 -6.61
C PRO A 80 5.56 23.54 -5.18
N GLU A 81 5.19 24.40 -4.26
CA GLU A 81 4.84 23.96 -2.92
C GLU A 81 3.68 22.97 -2.94
N GLU A 82 3.79 21.96 -2.10
CA GLU A 82 2.72 20.95 -1.94
C GLU A 82 1.51 21.62 -1.30
N LYS A 83 0.37 21.57 -1.99
CA LYS A 83 -0.89 22.08 -1.44
C LYS A 83 -1.58 20.96 -0.69
N PHE A 84 -1.65 21.07 0.62
CA PHE A 84 -2.38 20.15 1.45
C PHE A 84 -3.84 20.56 1.60
N ILE A 85 -4.75 19.59 1.51
CA ILE A 85 -6.19 19.78 1.68
C ILE A 85 -6.64 19.54 3.12
N ALA A 86 -5.85 18.77 3.88
CA ALA A 86 -6.06 18.53 5.29
C ALA A 86 -4.73 18.30 6.00
N ASN A 87 -4.68 18.69 7.27
CA ASN A 87 -3.52 18.52 8.13
C ASN A 87 -3.99 18.00 9.49
N PHE A 88 -3.40 16.89 9.93
CA PHE A 88 -3.64 16.30 11.24
C PHE A 88 -2.37 16.40 12.06
N LYS A 89 -2.42 17.05 13.20
CA LYS A 89 -1.33 17.05 14.15
C LYS A 89 -1.22 15.70 14.84
N TRP A 90 -0.07 15.37 15.38
CA TRP A 90 0.12 14.10 16.09
C TRP A 90 -0.82 13.93 17.30
N GLU A 91 -1.27 15.02 17.91
CA GLU A 91 -2.25 15.02 19.01
C GLU A 91 -3.66 14.57 18.58
N ASP A 92 -3.98 14.75 17.29
CA ASP A 92 -5.28 14.37 16.71
C ASP A 92 -5.28 12.97 16.12
N ILE A 93 -4.11 12.32 16.01
CA ILE A 93 -3.97 11.00 15.39
C ILE A 93 -3.98 9.93 16.46
N CYS A 94 -4.95 9.03 16.35
CA CYS A 94 -5.16 7.92 17.26
C CYS A 94 -4.41 6.66 16.85
N GLY A 95 -4.11 6.51 15.57
CA GLY A 95 -3.40 5.35 15.07
C GLY A 95 -3.59 5.14 13.57
N PHE A 96 -3.06 4.04 13.09
CA PHE A 96 -3.19 3.60 11.70
C PHE A 96 -3.30 2.08 11.67
N SER A 97 -4.29 1.58 10.94
CA SER A 97 -4.47 0.16 10.69
C SER A 97 -4.57 -0.12 9.19
N TYR A 98 -4.26 -1.33 8.79
CA TYR A 98 -4.48 -1.77 7.41
C TYR A 98 -4.77 -3.27 7.37
N ASP A 99 -5.56 -3.67 6.38
CA ASP A 99 -5.85 -5.05 6.03
C ASP A 99 -5.49 -5.32 4.57
N LYS A 100 -5.20 -6.57 4.26
CA LYS A 100 -4.82 -7.00 2.92
C LYS A 100 -5.51 -8.31 2.59
N SER A 101 -6.30 -8.33 1.53
CA SER A 101 -6.79 -9.55 0.89
C SER A 101 -6.04 -9.80 -0.41
N VAL A 102 -5.76 -11.07 -0.70
CA VAL A 102 -5.09 -11.49 -1.94
C VAL A 102 -5.76 -12.76 -2.45
N ASP A 103 -6.16 -12.74 -3.71
CA ASP A 103 -6.72 -13.88 -4.40
C ASP A 103 -5.72 -14.40 -5.46
N ALA A 104 -4.72 -15.12 -4.98
CA ALA A 104 -3.70 -15.75 -5.82
C ALA A 104 -3.29 -17.09 -5.24
N GLY A 105 -3.02 -18.05 -6.13
CA GLY A 105 -2.65 -19.38 -5.69
C GLY A 105 -2.25 -20.31 -6.83
N SER A 106 -2.30 -21.59 -6.55
CA SER A 106 -2.08 -22.62 -7.56
C SER A 106 -3.08 -23.78 -7.41
N ASN A 107 -3.69 -24.17 -8.50
CA ASN A 107 -4.46 -25.39 -8.60
C ASN A 107 -3.53 -26.53 -8.99
N VAL A 108 -3.58 -27.63 -8.25
CA VAL A 108 -2.76 -28.81 -8.53
C VAL A 108 -3.63 -29.92 -9.08
N THR A 109 -3.49 -30.23 -10.37
CA THR A 109 -4.15 -31.35 -10.99
C THR A 109 -3.16 -32.54 -11.07
N THR A 110 -3.53 -33.63 -10.48
CA THR A 110 -2.71 -34.85 -10.51
C THR A 110 -3.25 -35.80 -11.57
N THR A 111 -2.48 -36.02 -12.62
CA THR A 111 -2.84 -36.98 -13.67
C THR A 111 -2.01 -38.26 -13.50
N GLN A 112 -2.70 -39.39 -13.41
CA GLN A 112 -2.06 -40.70 -13.41
C GLN A 112 -2.02 -41.24 -14.84
N ARG A 113 -0.84 -41.54 -15.35
CA ARG A 113 -0.69 -42.14 -16.67
C ARG A 113 -0.10 -43.54 -16.55
N ILE A 114 -0.83 -44.48 -17.08
CA ILE A 114 -0.35 -45.85 -17.32
C ILE A 114 -0.03 -45.92 -18.81
N THR A 115 1.23 -46.11 -19.18
CA THR A 115 1.64 -46.26 -20.57
C THR A 115 1.71 -47.75 -20.96
N ALA A 116 1.33 -48.08 -22.18
CA ALA A 116 1.40 -49.45 -22.68
C ALA A 116 2.80 -50.06 -22.53
N THR A 117 3.86 -49.29 -22.75
CA THR A 117 5.25 -49.70 -22.55
C THR A 117 5.52 -50.14 -21.11
N ARG A 118 4.94 -49.42 -20.13
CA ARG A 118 5.14 -49.71 -18.72
C ARG A 118 4.39 -50.97 -18.29
N VAL A 119 3.22 -51.19 -18.85
CA VAL A 119 2.46 -52.46 -18.65
C VAL A 119 3.21 -53.65 -19.26
N ALA A 120 3.81 -53.47 -20.43
CA ALA A 120 4.60 -54.53 -21.07
C ALA A 120 5.86 -54.91 -20.28
N VAL A 121 6.52 -53.93 -19.61
CA VAL A 121 7.76 -54.18 -18.88
C VAL A 121 7.51 -54.61 -17.43
N LEU A 122 6.51 -54.04 -16.76
CA LEU A 122 6.26 -54.24 -15.33
C LEU A 122 5.02 -55.11 -15.04
N GLY A 123 4.29 -55.53 -16.09
CA GLY A 123 3.07 -56.32 -15.95
C GLY A 123 2.05 -55.62 -15.02
N LEU A 124 1.38 -56.44 -14.20
CA LEU A 124 0.35 -55.96 -13.28
C LEU A 124 0.87 -54.98 -12.23
N PHE A 125 2.16 -54.96 -11.94
CA PHE A 125 2.76 -53.97 -11.03
C PHE A 125 2.69 -52.53 -11.56
N ALA A 126 2.56 -52.33 -12.88
CA ALA A 126 2.36 -50.97 -13.45
C ALA A 126 1.02 -50.34 -13.03
N LEU A 127 0.03 -51.14 -12.70
CA LEU A 127 -1.28 -50.69 -12.22
C LEU A 127 -1.21 -50.27 -10.75
N ALA A 128 -0.35 -50.93 -9.96
CA ALA A 128 -0.19 -50.63 -8.54
C ALA A 128 0.64 -49.34 -8.27
N ALA A 129 1.49 -48.95 -9.22
CA ALA A 129 2.37 -47.78 -9.09
C ALA A 129 2.33 -46.90 -10.35
N PRO A 130 1.22 -46.22 -10.65
CA PRO A 130 1.11 -45.36 -11.81
C PRO A 130 2.07 -44.16 -11.70
N LYS A 131 2.63 -43.73 -12.85
CA LYS A 131 3.38 -42.47 -12.90
C LYS A 131 2.42 -41.30 -12.68
N THR A 132 2.58 -40.60 -11.58
CA THR A 132 1.86 -39.36 -11.29
C THR A 132 2.58 -38.18 -11.90
N LYS A 133 1.89 -37.38 -12.69
CA LYS A 133 2.36 -36.08 -13.16
C LYS A 133 1.49 -35.04 -12.51
N LYS A 134 2.13 -34.18 -11.73
CA LYS A 134 1.46 -32.99 -11.15
C LYS A 134 1.52 -31.88 -12.18
N HIS A 135 0.38 -31.27 -12.47
CA HIS A 135 0.25 -30.08 -13.28
C HIS A 135 -0.17 -28.93 -12.36
N TYR A 136 0.56 -27.83 -12.41
CA TYR A 136 0.32 -26.63 -11.60
C TYR A 136 -0.24 -25.55 -12.52
N GLU A 137 -1.44 -25.10 -12.22
CA GLU A 137 -2.03 -23.92 -12.83
C GLU A 137 -2.00 -22.78 -11.80
N TYR A 138 -1.23 -21.75 -12.10
CA TYR A 138 -1.14 -20.58 -11.24
C TYR A 138 -2.21 -19.58 -11.66
N TYR A 139 -2.86 -18.97 -10.68
CA TYR A 139 -3.79 -17.88 -10.90
C TYR A 139 -3.42 -16.70 -10.01
N ASP A 140 -3.68 -15.48 -10.48
CA ASP A 140 -3.53 -14.23 -9.76
C ASP A 140 -4.68 -13.31 -10.18
N ASN A 141 -5.71 -13.24 -9.33
CA ASN A 141 -6.87 -12.38 -9.52
C ASN A 141 -6.66 -11.02 -8.84
N GLY A 142 -5.45 -10.78 -8.34
CA GLY A 142 -5.12 -9.54 -7.65
C GLY A 142 -5.46 -9.55 -6.17
N GLY A 143 -5.93 -8.42 -5.68
CA GLY A 143 -6.25 -8.25 -4.27
C GLY A 143 -6.67 -6.83 -3.94
N GLU A 144 -6.87 -6.57 -2.67
CA GLU A 144 -7.23 -5.28 -2.12
C GLU A 144 -6.43 -4.99 -0.86
N VAL A 145 -6.06 -3.73 -0.69
CA VAL A 145 -5.52 -3.20 0.56
C VAL A 145 -6.45 -2.11 1.06
N ILE A 146 -6.93 -2.25 2.29
CA ILE A 146 -7.73 -1.24 2.98
C ILE A 146 -6.89 -0.69 4.12
N ALA A 147 -6.75 0.63 4.18
CA ALA A 147 -6.02 1.32 5.22
C ALA A 147 -6.92 2.35 5.91
N THR A 148 -6.74 2.54 7.21
CA THR A 148 -7.53 3.47 7.99
C THR A 148 -6.59 4.30 8.87
N LEU A 149 -6.63 5.62 8.69
CA LEU A 149 -6.03 6.58 9.62
C LEU A 149 -7.10 6.94 10.67
N HIS A 150 -6.87 6.55 11.91
CA HIS A 150 -7.75 6.83 13.03
C HIS A 150 -7.40 8.21 13.60
N THR A 151 -8.39 9.09 13.66
CA THR A 151 -8.22 10.44 14.22
C THR A 151 -9.29 10.75 15.26
N THR A 152 -9.06 11.78 16.08
CA THR A 152 -10.06 12.26 17.05
C THR A 152 -11.35 12.75 16.40
N SER A 153 -11.29 13.12 15.10
CA SER A 153 -12.44 13.58 14.32
C SER A 153 -13.17 12.46 13.56
N GLY A 154 -12.67 11.22 13.64
CA GLY A 154 -13.21 10.03 12.96
C GLY A 154 -12.13 9.27 12.18
N ASP A 155 -12.57 8.29 11.41
CA ASP A 155 -11.70 7.40 10.65
C ASP A 155 -11.63 7.80 9.18
N LEU A 156 -10.43 8.10 8.69
CA LEU A 156 -10.17 8.28 7.27
C LEU A 156 -9.84 6.92 6.65
N ARG A 157 -10.76 6.41 5.85
CA ARG A 157 -10.63 5.12 5.19
C ARG A 157 -10.17 5.28 3.75
N LEU A 158 -9.21 4.47 3.35
CA LEU A 158 -8.55 4.47 2.06
C LEU A 158 -8.45 3.04 1.56
N ARG A 159 -8.44 2.84 0.25
CA ARG A 159 -8.32 1.51 -0.34
C ARG A 159 -7.43 1.53 -1.58
N TRP A 160 -6.98 0.36 -1.99
CA TRP A 160 -6.30 0.13 -3.26
C TRP A 160 -6.71 -1.22 -3.82
N GLY A 161 -7.42 -1.22 -4.92
CA GLY A 161 -7.67 -2.41 -5.72
C GLY A 161 -6.44 -2.74 -6.57
N CYS A 162 -5.91 -3.93 -6.42
CA CYS A 162 -4.68 -4.40 -7.07
C CYS A 162 -5.00 -5.43 -8.14
N THR A 163 -4.43 -5.25 -9.32
CA THR A 163 -4.57 -6.21 -10.44
C THR A 163 -3.69 -7.44 -10.28
N SER A 164 -2.74 -7.42 -9.34
CA SER A 164 -1.91 -8.59 -9.02
C SER A 164 -1.60 -8.67 -7.52
N ALA A 165 -1.35 -9.88 -7.06
CA ALA A 165 -0.96 -10.16 -5.68
C ALA A 165 0.34 -9.47 -5.27
N ASP A 166 1.28 -9.32 -6.18
CA ASP A 166 2.56 -8.67 -5.91
C ASP A 166 2.39 -7.17 -5.68
N ILE A 167 1.51 -6.50 -6.44
CA ILE A 167 1.15 -5.11 -6.20
C ILE A 167 0.50 -4.97 -4.82
N ALA A 168 -0.47 -5.84 -4.47
CA ALA A 168 -1.11 -5.82 -3.16
C ALA A 168 -0.10 -6.00 -2.00
N ARG A 169 0.90 -6.87 -2.19
CA ARG A 169 1.99 -7.06 -1.22
C ARG A 169 2.88 -5.82 -1.09
N SER A 170 3.19 -5.15 -2.22
CA SER A 170 3.98 -3.90 -2.22
C SER A 170 3.25 -2.78 -1.49
N VAL A 171 1.99 -2.53 -1.83
CA VAL A 171 1.15 -1.51 -1.17
C VAL A 171 1.01 -1.80 0.33
N ALA A 172 0.79 -3.06 0.72
CA ALA A 172 0.73 -3.44 2.13
C ALA A 172 2.07 -3.22 2.87
N LYS A 173 3.21 -3.35 2.17
CA LYS A 173 4.52 -3.02 2.74
C LYS A 173 4.66 -1.51 2.98
N GLU A 174 4.17 -0.69 2.08
CA GLU A 174 4.13 0.78 2.24
C GLU A 174 3.22 1.16 3.40
N CYS A 175 2.00 0.59 3.49
CA CYS A 175 1.10 0.77 4.63
C CYS A 175 1.78 0.37 5.95
N ARG A 176 2.52 -0.73 5.98
CA ARG A 176 3.27 -1.15 7.18
C ARG A 176 4.33 -0.12 7.57
N THR A 177 5.05 0.44 6.61
CA THR A 177 6.07 1.45 6.87
C THR A 177 5.44 2.72 7.41
N PHE A 178 4.35 3.18 6.78
CA PHE A 178 3.57 4.32 7.23
C PHE A 178 3.01 4.11 8.64
N GLY A 179 2.39 2.96 8.90
CA GLY A 179 1.84 2.61 10.21
C GLY A 179 2.90 2.57 11.33
N LYS A 180 4.12 2.08 11.04
CA LYS A 180 5.23 2.14 12.00
C LYS A 180 5.64 3.58 12.31
N TYR A 181 5.63 4.45 11.32
CA TYR A 181 5.94 5.87 11.51
C TYR A 181 4.85 6.53 12.36
N VAL A 182 3.57 6.30 12.05
CA VAL A 182 2.44 6.78 12.84
C VAL A 182 2.52 6.29 14.28
N ALA A 183 2.73 5.00 14.50
CA ALA A 183 2.83 4.41 15.82
C ALA A 183 3.97 4.98 16.67
N LYS A 184 5.03 5.47 16.04
CA LYS A 184 6.15 6.12 16.73
C LYS A 184 5.82 7.54 17.22
N HIS A 185 4.94 8.26 16.52
CA HIS A 185 4.70 9.68 16.76
C HIS A 185 3.30 9.96 17.33
N ALA A 186 2.29 9.14 17.00
CA ALA A 186 0.97 9.26 17.60
C ALA A 186 1.05 8.99 19.11
N LYS A 187 0.38 9.80 19.90
CA LYS A 187 0.22 9.54 21.33
C LYS A 187 -0.58 8.25 21.48
N ALA A 188 -0.06 7.29 22.24
CA ALA A 188 -0.82 6.11 22.61
C ALA A 188 -2.11 6.58 23.28
N ILE A 189 -3.27 6.27 22.69
CA ILE A 189 -4.54 6.44 23.39
C ILE A 189 -4.50 5.44 24.54
N PRO A 190 -4.74 5.85 25.80
CA PRO A 190 -4.96 4.90 26.86
C PRO A 190 -6.12 4.01 26.41
N SER A 191 -5.85 2.72 26.29
CA SER A 191 -6.88 1.73 25.94
C SER A 191 -8.07 1.93 26.87
N GLN A 192 -9.29 1.93 26.32
CA GLN A 192 -10.54 2.13 27.11
C GLN A 192 -10.65 1.17 28.30
N ASP A 193 -9.92 0.07 28.32
CA ASP A 193 -9.83 -0.86 29.44
C ASP A 193 -9.18 -0.27 30.72
N GLN A 194 -8.39 0.80 30.63
CA GLN A 194 -7.82 1.47 31.80
C GLN A 194 -8.74 2.48 32.46
N ILE A 195 -9.79 2.93 31.77
CA ILE A 195 -10.77 3.88 32.33
C ILE A 195 -11.78 3.18 33.23
N SER A 196 -11.99 1.87 33.06
CA SER A 196 -12.95 1.08 33.83
C SER A 196 -12.49 0.74 35.25
N HIS A 197 -11.23 0.90 35.58
CA HIS A 197 -10.68 0.58 36.91
C HIS A 197 -10.49 1.78 37.85
N SER A 198 -10.71 3.01 37.38
CA SER A 198 -10.55 4.22 38.24
C SER A 198 -11.85 4.79 38.79
N VAL A 199 -12.99 4.12 38.60
CA VAL A 199 -14.32 4.54 39.18
C VAL A 199 -14.87 3.46 40.14
N ARG A 200 -14.03 2.89 40.98
CA ARG A 200 -14.48 2.16 42.19
C ARG A 200 -13.58 2.54 43.33
N LEU A 201 -13.89 3.65 43.93
CA LEU A 201 -13.65 3.96 45.36
C LEU A 201 -14.84 4.72 45.90
#